data_00df17d49eb40f355d93d180d49607c7
#
_entry.id   00df17d49eb40f355d93d180d49607c7
#
_cell.length_a   1.000
_cell.length_b   1.000
_cell.length_c   1.000
_cell.angle_alpha   90.00
_cell.angle_beta   90.00
_cell.angle_gamma   90.00
#
_symmetry.space_group_name_H-M   'P 1'
#
loop_
_entity.id
_entity.type
_entity.pdbx_description
1 polymer ?
#
loop_
_entity_poly.entity_id
_entity_poly.type
_entity_poly.pdbx_seq_one_letter_code
_entity_poly.pdbx_strand_id
1 'polypeptide(L)'
;MSIELDRRVEKCASQAKDYLMDRRRENGSWVDRLSSSTVSTALGALSVAQADPVLHHDRILRSVKWLRENQRADGGWSMADSVPPSSPGMTAFAIAALHKLDAEQSADHIKRAWQFIEASDGWNVIPGLRGETPKTWPAAAPIIWSIVGLRDEPQPDQPVEIMLLPALLRNKVSIALPVILALGIMQHRTLPRNPFRRLLGKIAEPRALNWLRTISGTNGGIEECPMIAGFVYLALNSVDVGEDLQLASLQYLLETQRHDGSWAIDRDLEISVTAYSIMALAEMVDLRTDEASSQSRDWLLRAQWNKPFGAFDIKAGGWSWALPSGWPETEDTAVVLGVLADFDLSRGHPSAQLALHWLRSRQNRDGSWSEWVRNSAIMNDRPCAGVTCHVVMTLHRFGEPTGPGSAIARALGYLKRHQKSDGSIDSVWFRDSVHGTSRLLETYATLKLSNTEPALAARNWLLRNQSSAGGWPARTVLPPAHPTVEETAWAVFALLKWGENPHGTAIVRGVEWLIAQQDDVGTWTPSNVGLYFDDLCYTDDLIAHTFALRALGRWLRMTSQTAE
;
A
#
# COMPACT_ATOMS: atom_id res chain seq x y z
N MET A 1 -4.66 -16.41 37.27
CA MET A 1 -4.71 -15.31 36.28
C MET A 1 -3.91 -15.63 35.02
N SER A 2 -2.63 -16.13 35.09
CA SER A 2 -1.87 -16.47 33.89
C SER A 2 -2.48 -17.64 33.11
N ILE A 3 -2.79 -18.78 33.72
CA ILE A 3 -3.34 -19.98 33.05
C ILE A 3 -4.68 -19.68 32.33
N GLU A 4 -5.53 -18.85 32.89
CA GLU A 4 -6.81 -18.49 32.26
C GLU A 4 -6.59 -17.58 31.04
N LEU A 5 -5.65 -16.65 31.11
CA LEU A 5 -5.29 -15.82 29.98
C LEU A 5 -4.65 -16.67 28.85
N ASP A 6 -3.73 -17.57 29.19
CA ASP A 6 -3.08 -18.44 28.20
C ASP A 6 -4.11 -19.30 27.44
N ARG A 7 -5.12 -19.84 28.10
CA ARG A 7 -6.23 -20.56 27.45
C ARG A 7 -7.06 -19.69 26.52
N ARG A 8 -7.32 -18.44 26.91
CA ARG A 8 -8.06 -17.48 26.08
C ARG A 8 -7.25 -17.10 24.84
N VAL A 9 -5.93 -16.89 24.99
CA VAL A 9 -5.03 -16.63 23.87
C VAL A 9 -4.99 -17.82 22.92
N GLU A 10 -4.84 -19.04 23.45
CA GLU A 10 -4.81 -20.28 22.66
C GLU A 10 -6.10 -20.44 21.84
N LYS A 11 -7.26 -20.26 22.48
CA LYS A 11 -8.55 -20.31 21.78
C LYS A 11 -8.64 -19.27 20.68
N CYS A 12 -8.32 -18.02 20.98
CA CYS A 12 -8.37 -16.91 20.04
C CYS A 12 -7.43 -17.13 18.85
N ALA A 13 -6.19 -17.53 19.12
CA ALA A 13 -5.18 -17.82 18.07
C ALA A 13 -5.55 -19.06 17.21
N SER A 14 -6.15 -20.12 17.82
CA SER A 14 -6.63 -21.27 17.06
C SER A 14 -7.75 -20.89 16.11
N GLN A 15 -8.76 -20.14 16.58
CA GLN A 15 -9.85 -19.67 15.73
C GLN A 15 -9.33 -18.79 14.58
N ALA A 16 -8.39 -17.91 14.88
CA ALA A 16 -7.76 -17.07 13.86
C ALA A 16 -6.95 -17.90 12.84
N LYS A 17 -6.19 -18.90 13.29
CA LYS A 17 -5.47 -19.80 12.39
C LYS A 17 -6.44 -20.56 11.47
N ASP A 18 -7.52 -21.08 12.01
CA ASP A 18 -8.53 -21.83 11.24
C ASP A 18 -9.18 -20.91 10.21
N TYR A 19 -9.58 -19.68 10.59
CA TYR A 19 -10.10 -18.66 9.67
C TYR A 19 -9.11 -18.36 8.53
N LEU A 20 -7.81 -18.22 8.83
CA LEU A 20 -6.78 -17.97 7.83
C LEU A 20 -6.61 -19.16 6.89
N MET A 21 -6.59 -20.38 7.42
CA MET A 21 -6.42 -21.60 6.61
C MET A 21 -7.60 -21.86 5.68
N ASP A 22 -8.84 -21.58 6.11
CA ASP A 22 -10.04 -21.71 5.29
C ASP A 22 -10.05 -20.77 4.08
N ARG A 23 -9.31 -19.65 4.14
CA ARG A 23 -9.17 -18.68 3.05
C ARG A 23 -8.00 -18.94 2.12
N ARG A 24 -7.18 -19.94 2.43
CA ARG A 24 -6.08 -20.29 1.55
C ARG A 24 -6.61 -20.86 0.24
N ARG A 25 -6.16 -20.29 -0.86
CA ARG A 25 -6.51 -20.76 -2.20
C ARG A 25 -5.84 -22.09 -2.52
N GLU A 26 -6.39 -22.84 -3.47
CA GLU A 26 -5.82 -24.10 -3.93
C GLU A 26 -4.38 -24.01 -4.41
N ASN A 27 -3.97 -22.85 -4.93
CA ASN A 27 -2.60 -22.61 -5.38
C ASN A 27 -1.61 -22.28 -4.24
N GLY A 28 -2.10 -22.16 -3.00
CA GLY A 28 -1.31 -21.85 -1.81
C GLY A 28 -1.22 -20.36 -1.45
N SER A 29 -1.85 -19.45 -2.24
CA SER A 29 -1.86 -18.03 -1.93
C SER A 29 -3.06 -17.62 -1.08
N TRP A 30 -2.98 -16.39 -0.54
CA TRP A 30 -4.09 -15.70 0.11
C TRP A 30 -4.40 -14.41 -0.61
N VAL A 31 -5.68 -14.13 -0.71
CA VAL A 31 -6.21 -12.83 -1.14
C VAL A 31 -7.50 -12.62 -0.39
N ASP A 32 -7.70 -11.42 0.12
CA ASP A 32 -8.98 -11.02 0.69
C ASP A 32 -9.37 -9.62 0.20
N ARG A 33 -10.36 -9.03 0.86
CA ARG A 33 -10.96 -7.79 0.41
C ARG A 33 -10.05 -6.60 0.76
N LEU A 34 -9.45 -6.02 -0.26
CA LEU A 34 -8.91 -4.65 -0.19
C LEU A 34 -10.09 -3.65 -0.25
N SER A 35 -10.10 -2.61 0.58
CA SER A 35 -11.20 -1.63 0.61
C SER A 35 -11.49 -1.01 -0.75
N SER A 36 -12.76 -0.69 -1.00
CA SER A 36 -13.17 0.00 -2.23
C SER A 36 -12.72 1.47 -2.19
N SER A 37 -12.28 1.97 -3.33
CA SER A 37 -11.72 3.33 -3.50
C SER A 37 -12.71 4.23 -4.23
N THR A 38 -13.00 5.39 -3.67
CA THR A 38 -13.87 6.38 -4.31
C THR A 38 -13.30 6.86 -5.65
N VAL A 39 -12.01 7.17 -5.72
CA VAL A 39 -11.39 7.64 -6.97
C VAL A 39 -11.35 6.55 -8.03
N SER A 40 -11.00 5.32 -7.67
CA SER A 40 -11.00 4.18 -8.62
C SER A 40 -12.41 3.91 -9.14
N THR A 41 -13.42 3.97 -8.25
CA THR A 41 -14.82 3.77 -8.63
C THR A 41 -15.33 4.88 -9.56
N ALA A 42 -15.01 6.13 -9.26
CA ALA A 42 -15.39 7.26 -10.10
C ALA A 42 -14.76 7.17 -11.51
N LEU A 43 -13.45 6.94 -11.59
CA LEU A 43 -12.72 6.85 -12.86
C LEU A 43 -13.09 5.60 -13.65
N GLY A 44 -13.23 4.46 -12.99
CA GLY A 44 -13.67 3.21 -13.61
C GLY A 44 -15.07 3.34 -14.22
N ALA A 45 -16.03 3.89 -13.47
CA ALA A 45 -17.39 4.12 -13.94
C ALA A 45 -17.44 5.08 -15.16
N LEU A 46 -16.68 6.17 -15.11
CA LEU A 46 -16.54 7.12 -16.23
C LEU A 46 -15.93 6.44 -17.46
N SER A 47 -14.90 5.62 -17.28
CA SER A 47 -14.22 4.91 -18.37
C SER A 47 -15.17 3.91 -19.05
N VAL A 48 -15.87 3.10 -18.26
CA VAL A 48 -16.84 2.11 -18.74
C VAL A 48 -18.00 2.79 -19.48
N ALA A 49 -18.48 3.93 -18.97
CA ALA A 49 -19.54 4.70 -19.62
C ALA A 49 -19.08 5.39 -20.91
N GLN A 50 -17.82 5.83 -20.98
CA GLN A 50 -17.27 6.44 -22.19
C GLN A 50 -17.02 5.39 -23.29
N ALA A 51 -16.79 4.13 -22.93
CA ALA A 51 -16.61 3.03 -23.87
C ALA A 51 -17.93 2.66 -24.56
N ASP A 52 -18.93 2.28 -23.81
CA ASP A 52 -20.29 1.98 -24.31
C ASP A 52 -21.31 2.05 -23.17
N PRO A 53 -22.07 3.17 -23.07
CA PRO A 53 -23.03 3.35 -21.98
C PRO A 53 -24.25 2.42 -22.08
N VAL A 54 -24.55 1.89 -23.27
CA VAL A 54 -25.69 0.97 -23.47
C VAL A 54 -25.28 -0.45 -23.08
N LEU A 55 -24.17 -0.93 -23.61
CA LEU A 55 -23.66 -2.28 -23.33
C LEU A 55 -23.36 -2.47 -21.84
N HIS A 56 -22.85 -1.43 -21.18
CA HIS A 56 -22.40 -1.50 -19.78
C HIS A 56 -23.37 -0.86 -18.79
N HIS A 57 -24.61 -0.61 -19.18
CA HIS A 57 -25.61 0.11 -18.40
C HIS A 57 -25.71 -0.38 -16.94
N ASP A 58 -25.88 -1.67 -16.73
CA ASP A 58 -26.03 -2.25 -15.38
C ASP A 58 -24.75 -2.07 -14.51
N ARG A 59 -23.59 -2.12 -15.13
CA ARG A 59 -22.31 -1.88 -14.43
C ARG A 59 -22.22 -0.44 -13.96
N ILE A 60 -22.60 0.50 -14.82
CA ILE A 60 -22.61 1.94 -14.53
C ILE A 60 -23.61 2.24 -13.40
N LEU A 61 -24.83 1.69 -13.47
CA LEU A 61 -25.83 1.89 -12.43
C LEU A 61 -25.36 1.40 -11.06
N ARG A 62 -24.69 0.24 -10.98
CA ARG A 62 -24.11 -0.23 -9.71
C ARG A 62 -23.05 0.71 -9.17
N SER A 63 -22.18 1.27 -10.03
CA SER A 63 -21.16 2.22 -9.58
C SER A 63 -21.78 3.53 -9.09
N VAL A 64 -22.79 4.06 -9.79
CA VAL A 64 -23.54 5.24 -9.35
C VAL A 64 -24.21 5.00 -8.01
N LYS A 65 -24.87 3.83 -7.85
CA LYS A 65 -25.47 3.42 -6.58
C LYS A 65 -24.43 3.38 -5.46
N TRP A 66 -23.30 2.72 -5.71
CA TRP A 66 -22.22 2.64 -4.72
C TRP A 66 -21.72 4.04 -4.31
N LEU A 67 -21.48 4.95 -5.27
CA LEU A 67 -21.06 6.31 -4.97
C LEU A 67 -22.10 7.04 -4.09
N ARG A 68 -23.39 6.94 -4.38
CA ARG A 68 -24.43 7.56 -3.56
C ARG A 68 -24.49 6.99 -2.14
N GLU A 69 -24.43 5.67 -2.00
CA GLU A 69 -24.52 4.97 -0.71
C GLU A 69 -23.29 5.21 0.18
N ASN A 70 -22.14 5.54 -0.41
CA ASN A 70 -20.90 5.81 0.30
C ASN A 70 -20.61 7.30 0.51
N GLN A 71 -21.56 8.20 0.17
CA GLN A 71 -21.46 9.61 0.57
C GLN A 71 -21.68 9.71 2.09
N ARG A 72 -20.74 10.33 2.76
CA ARG A 72 -20.78 10.49 4.22
C ARG A 72 -21.76 11.59 4.65
N ALA A 73 -22.06 11.62 5.97
CA ALA A 73 -23.00 12.60 6.54
C ALA A 73 -22.55 14.05 6.33
N ASP A 74 -21.23 14.30 6.28
CA ASP A 74 -20.66 15.62 6.00
C ASP A 74 -20.77 16.06 4.54
N GLY A 75 -21.25 15.21 3.65
CA GLY A 75 -21.41 15.45 2.22
C GLY A 75 -20.21 15.04 1.36
N GLY A 76 -19.08 14.67 1.95
CA GLY A 76 -17.89 14.23 1.25
C GLY A 76 -17.80 12.70 1.06
N TRP A 77 -16.72 12.26 0.42
CA TRP A 77 -16.30 10.87 0.33
C TRP A 77 -14.92 10.69 0.95
N SER A 78 -14.72 9.56 1.60
CA SER A 78 -13.42 9.12 2.08
C SER A 78 -12.62 8.43 0.97
N MET A 79 -11.36 8.17 1.24
CA MET A 79 -10.46 7.49 0.30
C MET A 79 -10.83 6.04 0.09
N ALA A 80 -11.19 5.36 1.17
CA ALA A 80 -11.65 3.99 1.18
C ALA A 80 -13.06 3.92 1.79
N ASP A 81 -13.84 2.92 1.39
CA ASP A 81 -15.13 2.68 2.00
C ASP A 81 -14.96 2.50 3.52
N SER A 82 -15.91 3.01 4.27
CA SER A 82 -15.94 2.95 5.74
C SER A 82 -14.83 3.69 6.52
N VAL A 83 -13.84 4.29 5.88
CA VAL A 83 -12.72 4.94 6.57
C VAL A 83 -12.89 6.46 6.61
N PRO A 84 -13.05 7.10 7.79
CA PRO A 84 -12.98 8.54 7.94
C PRO A 84 -11.52 9.05 7.87
N PRO A 85 -11.29 10.34 7.59
CA PRO A 85 -12.26 11.39 7.27
C PRO A 85 -12.63 11.44 5.79
N SER A 86 -13.64 12.28 5.45
CA SER A 86 -13.89 12.66 4.05
C SER A 86 -12.74 13.48 3.48
N SER A 87 -12.45 13.28 2.20
CA SER A 87 -11.37 13.95 1.48
C SER A 87 -11.94 14.86 0.36
N PRO A 88 -11.55 16.15 0.30
CA PRO A 88 -11.94 17.01 -0.81
C PRO A 88 -11.53 16.48 -2.18
N GLY A 89 -10.34 15.85 -2.26
CA GLY A 89 -9.86 15.24 -3.50
C GLY A 89 -10.75 14.08 -3.97
N MET A 90 -11.10 13.16 -3.08
CA MET A 90 -11.99 12.05 -3.41
C MET A 90 -13.39 12.55 -3.79
N THR A 91 -13.88 13.54 -3.04
CA THR A 91 -15.17 14.19 -3.30
C THR A 91 -15.21 14.83 -4.70
N ALA A 92 -14.12 15.44 -5.16
CA ALA A 92 -14.01 16.02 -6.48
C ALA A 92 -14.19 15.00 -7.62
N PHE A 93 -13.65 13.80 -7.48
CA PHE A 93 -13.84 12.72 -8.46
C PHE A 93 -15.24 12.12 -8.40
N ALA A 94 -15.81 11.96 -7.20
CA ALA A 94 -17.19 11.49 -7.04
C ALA A 94 -18.20 12.45 -7.69
N ILE A 95 -18.02 13.78 -7.52
CA ILE A 95 -18.82 14.80 -8.20
C ILE A 95 -18.74 14.64 -9.71
N ALA A 96 -17.54 14.45 -10.29
CA ALA A 96 -17.35 14.28 -11.72
C ALA A 96 -18.13 13.07 -12.26
N ALA A 97 -18.06 11.94 -11.57
CA ALA A 97 -18.75 10.74 -11.95
C ALA A 97 -20.28 10.89 -11.85
N LEU A 98 -20.80 11.38 -10.72
CA LEU A 98 -22.25 11.57 -10.52
C LEU A 98 -22.82 12.60 -11.50
N HIS A 99 -22.09 13.69 -11.75
CA HIS A 99 -22.50 14.71 -12.73
C HIS A 99 -22.63 14.11 -14.14
N LYS A 100 -21.66 13.31 -14.58
CA LYS A 100 -21.64 12.77 -15.94
C LYS A 100 -22.63 11.64 -16.14
N LEU A 101 -22.79 10.77 -15.13
CA LEU A 101 -23.50 9.51 -15.26
C LEU A 101 -24.96 9.60 -14.81
N ASP A 102 -25.29 10.54 -13.88
CA ASP A 102 -26.61 10.57 -13.27
C ASP A 102 -26.88 11.90 -12.54
N ALA A 103 -26.69 13.01 -13.25
CA ALA A 103 -26.81 14.37 -12.70
C ALA A 103 -28.16 14.65 -12.04
N GLU A 104 -29.25 14.22 -12.66
CA GLU A 104 -30.62 14.55 -12.23
C GLU A 104 -30.96 13.85 -10.90
N GLN A 105 -30.80 12.53 -10.82
CA GLN A 105 -31.12 11.78 -9.61
C GLN A 105 -30.07 11.93 -8.50
N SER A 106 -28.85 12.38 -8.83
CA SER A 106 -27.75 12.65 -7.89
C SER A 106 -27.63 14.13 -7.49
N ALA A 107 -28.58 14.99 -7.89
CA ALA A 107 -28.49 16.44 -7.67
C ALA A 107 -28.24 16.84 -6.20
N ASP A 108 -28.93 16.21 -5.25
CA ASP A 108 -28.75 16.47 -3.81
C ASP A 108 -27.39 15.98 -3.29
N HIS A 109 -26.88 14.86 -3.80
CA HIS A 109 -25.53 14.36 -3.46
C HIS A 109 -24.46 15.31 -3.97
N ILE A 110 -24.57 15.77 -5.22
CA ILE A 110 -23.63 16.73 -5.82
C ILE A 110 -23.67 18.06 -5.06
N LYS A 111 -24.86 18.56 -4.68
CA LYS A 111 -25.00 19.79 -3.90
C LYS A 111 -24.30 19.70 -2.54
N ARG A 112 -24.53 18.63 -1.79
CA ARG A 112 -23.86 18.40 -0.49
C ARG A 112 -22.35 18.27 -0.66
N ALA A 113 -21.90 17.64 -1.72
CA ALA A 113 -20.49 17.47 -2.03
C ALA A 113 -19.79 18.82 -2.27
N TRP A 114 -20.39 19.73 -3.01
CA TRP A 114 -19.86 21.08 -3.19
C TRP A 114 -19.83 21.86 -1.88
N GLN A 115 -20.87 21.76 -1.05
CA GLN A 115 -20.87 22.36 0.29
C GLN A 115 -19.74 21.84 1.17
N PHE A 116 -19.45 20.53 1.10
CA PHE A 116 -18.31 19.92 1.81
C PHE A 116 -16.96 20.49 1.31
N ILE A 117 -16.76 20.58 -0.01
CA ILE A 117 -15.53 21.15 -0.59
C ILE A 117 -15.32 22.60 -0.12
N GLU A 118 -16.38 23.40 -0.11
CA GLU A 118 -16.32 24.80 0.35
C GLU A 118 -16.02 24.91 1.86
N ALA A 119 -16.67 24.09 2.69
CA ALA A 119 -16.51 24.10 4.14
C ALA A 119 -15.14 23.57 4.60
N SER A 120 -14.53 22.66 3.83
CA SER A 120 -13.25 22.02 4.18
C SER A 120 -12.02 22.69 3.55
N ASP A 121 -12.14 23.93 3.07
CA ASP A 121 -11.08 24.63 2.32
C ASP A 121 -10.54 23.79 1.13
N GLY A 122 -11.42 22.95 0.57
CA GLY A 122 -11.08 21.98 -0.47
C GLY A 122 -10.50 22.59 -1.73
N TRP A 123 -10.76 23.87 -1.99
CA TRP A 123 -10.16 24.61 -3.09
C TRP A 123 -8.64 24.81 -2.96
N ASN A 124 -8.09 24.72 -1.76
CA ASN A 124 -6.64 24.72 -1.54
C ASN A 124 -6.04 23.32 -1.66
N VAL A 125 -6.86 22.29 -1.43
CA VAL A 125 -6.47 20.87 -1.54
C VAL A 125 -6.56 20.37 -2.99
N ILE A 126 -7.49 20.92 -3.79
CA ILE A 126 -7.63 20.64 -5.22
C ILE A 126 -6.74 21.64 -5.97
N PRO A 127 -5.48 21.31 -6.24
CA PRO A 127 -4.50 22.31 -6.64
C PRO A 127 -4.61 22.64 -8.12
N GLY A 128 -4.08 23.75 -8.47
CA GLY A 128 -4.16 24.40 -9.77
C GLY A 128 -5.06 25.63 -9.73
N LEU A 129 -5.96 25.73 -8.77
CA LEU A 129 -6.91 26.82 -8.68
C LEU A 129 -6.34 28.06 -7.99
N ARG A 130 -5.29 27.94 -7.15
CA ARG A 130 -4.71 29.06 -6.38
C ARG A 130 -3.19 29.17 -6.38
N GLY A 131 -2.50 28.54 -7.32
CA GLY A 131 -1.07 28.83 -7.59
C GLY A 131 -0.04 28.03 -6.77
N GLU A 132 -0.43 27.09 -5.94
CA GLU A 132 0.51 26.16 -5.31
C GLU A 132 0.71 24.90 -6.15
N THR A 133 1.94 24.34 -6.12
CA THR A 133 2.25 23.11 -6.85
C THR A 133 1.53 21.94 -6.20
N PRO A 134 0.66 21.22 -6.93
CA PRO A 134 -0.06 20.08 -6.37
C PRO A 134 0.90 18.97 -5.98
N LYS A 135 0.75 18.47 -4.78
CA LYS A 135 1.59 17.39 -4.26
C LYS A 135 0.95 16.01 -4.37
N THR A 136 -0.33 15.93 -4.80
CA THR A 136 -1.13 14.70 -4.69
C THR A 136 -2.11 14.52 -5.85
N TRP A 137 -2.79 13.37 -5.91
CA TRP A 137 -3.80 12.98 -6.89
C TRP A 137 -4.95 13.98 -7.11
N PRO A 138 -5.43 14.72 -6.10
CA PRO A 138 -6.45 15.74 -6.31
C PRO A 138 -6.13 16.74 -7.40
N ALA A 139 -4.85 16.96 -7.70
CA ALA A 139 -4.40 17.80 -8.80
C ALA A 139 -4.95 17.40 -10.18
N ALA A 140 -5.28 16.14 -10.37
CA ALA A 140 -5.86 15.65 -11.63
C ALA A 140 -7.37 15.90 -11.74
N ALA A 141 -8.08 16.28 -10.66
CA ALA A 141 -9.52 16.47 -10.67
C ALA A 141 -9.98 17.54 -11.68
N PRO A 142 -9.36 18.74 -11.82
CA PRO A 142 -9.74 19.71 -12.83
C PRO A 142 -9.62 19.19 -14.26
N ILE A 143 -8.68 18.28 -14.52
CA ILE A 143 -8.53 17.67 -15.84
C ILE A 143 -9.70 16.73 -16.12
N ILE A 144 -10.09 15.90 -15.13
CA ILE A 144 -11.26 15.02 -15.26
C ILE A 144 -12.55 15.83 -15.38
N TRP A 145 -12.70 16.93 -14.64
CA TRP A 145 -13.85 17.83 -14.76
C TRP A 145 -14.01 18.39 -16.19
N SER A 146 -12.92 18.79 -16.83
CA SER A 146 -12.91 19.22 -18.21
C SER A 146 -13.30 18.08 -19.17
N ILE A 147 -12.77 16.86 -18.99
CA ILE A 147 -13.10 15.69 -19.81
C ILE A 147 -14.61 15.37 -19.74
N VAL A 148 -15.23 15.47 -18.57
CA VAL A 148 -16.67 15.17 -18.40
C VAL A 148 -17.60 16.36 -18.66
N GLY A 149 -17.03 17.56 -18.91
CA GLY A 149 -17.81 18.78 -19.16
C GLY A 149 -18.46 19.39 -17.91
N LEU A 150 -17.92 19.10 -16.71
CA LEU A 150 -18.45 19.61 -15.46
C LEU A 150 -18.07 21.09 -15.23
N ARG A 151 -16.79 21.41 -15.34
CA ARG A 151 -16.21 22.76 -15.15
C ARG A 151 -14.94 22.91 -15.97
N ASP A 152 -14.72 24.10 -16.48
CA ASP A 152 -13.46 24.47 -17.14
C ASP A 152 -12.61 25.29 -16.18
N GLU A 153 -11.77 24.63 -15.42
CA GLU A 153 -10.87 25.21 -14.44
C GLU A 153 -9.41 25.13 -14.93
N PRO A 154 -8.53 26.01 -14.45
CA PRO A 154 -7.11 25.89 -14.77
C PRO A 154 -6.55 24.53 -14.46
N GLN A 155 -6.02 23.84 -15.48
CA GLN A 155 -5.48 22.50 -15.35
C GLN A 155 -3.98 22.58 -15.05
N PRO A 156 -3.48 21.76 -14.10
CA PRO A 156 -2.04 21.64 -13.91
C PRO A 156 -1.39 21.04 -15.16
N ASP A 157 -0.25 21.60 -15.56
CA ASP A 157 0.48 21.15 -16.74
C ASP A 157 1.06 19.74 -16.52
N GLN A 158 0.73 18.82 -17.42
CA GLN A 158 1.25 17.45 -17.43
C GLN A 158 2.22 17.33 -18.64
N PRO A 159 3.55 17.46 -18.40
CA PRO A 159 4.49 17.57 -19.50
C PRO A 159 4.85 16.21 -20.08
N VAL A 160 4.26 15.82 -21.22
CA VAL A 160 4.65 14.61 -21.95
C VAL A 160 6.12 14.63 -22.35
N GLU A 161 6.71 15.82 -22.46
CA GLU A 161 8.12 16.07 -22.78
C GLU A 161 9.10 15.46 -21.77
N ILE A 162 8.65 15.06 -20.58
CA ILE A 162 9.42 14.25 -19.62
C ILE A 162 10.02 13.00 -20.28
N MET A 163 9.35 12.44 -21.28
CA MET A 163 9.86 11.27 -22.02
C MET A 163 11.12 11.54 -22.82
N LEU A 164 11.51 12.79 -23.01
CA LEU A 164 12.76 13.16 -23.66
C LEU A 164 13.94 13.22 -22.68
N LEU A 165 13.67 13.21 -21.39
CA LEU A 165 14.72 13.16 -20.37
C LEU A 165 15.41 11.78 -20.36
N PRO A 166 16.73 11.74 -20.07
CA PRO A 166 17.40 10.49 -19.76
C PRO A 166 16.68 9.70 -18.68
N ALA A 167 16.62 8.39 -18.80
CA ALA A 167 15.89 7.51 -17.86
C ALA A 167 16.26 7.77 -16.39
N LEU A 168 17.54 8.03 -16.12
CA LEU A 168 18.04 8.32 -14.77
C LEU A 168 17.38 9.58 -14.13
N LEU A 169 17.03 10.58 -14.93
CA LEU A 169 16.34 11.80 -14.46
C LEU A 169 14.83 11.60 -14.45
N ARG A 170 14.28 11.02 -15.53
CA ARG A 170 12.85 10.74 -15.68
C ARG A 170 12.31 9.90 -14.53
N ASN A 171 13.00 8.83 -14.16
CA ASN A 171 12.60 7.91 -13.09
C ASN A 171 12.61 8.53 -11.70
N LYS A 172 13.05 9.78 -11.57
CA LYS A 172 13.03 10.56 -10.31
C LYS A 172 11.96 11.65 -10.27
N VAL A 173 11.11 11.71 -11.28
CA VAL A 173 10.06 12.75 -11.36
C VAL A 173 8.87 12.38 -10.49
N SER A 174 8.30 11.20 -10.70
CA SER A 174 7.12 10.73 -9.97
C SER A 174 6.92 9.24 -10.19
N ILE A 175 6.36 8.54 -9.20
CA ILE A 175 5.83 7.19 -9.38
C ILE A 175 4.51 7.21 -10.16
N ALA A 176 3.78 8.32 -10.15
CA ALA A 176 2.56 8.53 -10.96
C ALA A 176 2.85 8.82 -12.44
N LEU A 177 4.05 8.49 -12.92
CA LEU A 177 4.45 8.76 -14.31
C LEU A 177 3.47 8.21 -15.37
N PRO A 178 2.83 7.04 -15.20
CA PRO A 178 1.81 6.57 -16.15
C PRO A 178 0.67 7.57 -16.35
N VAL A 179 0.14 8.12 -15.25
CA VAL A 179 -0.94 9.10 -15.29
C VAL A 179 -0.48 10.44 -15.88
N ILE A 180 0.71 10.92 -15.46
CA ILE A 180 1.30 12.14 -15.99
C ILE A 180 1.46 12.06 -17.52
N LEU A 181 1.91 10.93 -18.03
CA LEU A 181 2.11 10.74 -19.46
C LEU A 181 0.79 10.65 -20.23
N ALA A 182 -0.18 9.90 -19.74
CA ALA A 182 -1.48 9.78 -20.39
C ALA A 182 -2.21 11.15 -20.46
N LEU A 183 -2.29 11.86 -19.33
CA LEU A 183 -2.86 13.20 -19.27
C LEU A 183 -2.02 14.22 -20.08
N GLY A 184 -0.71 14.06 -20.09
CA GLY A 184 0.21 14.89 -20.89
C GLY A 184 0.02 14.74 -22.40
N ILE A 185 -0.23 13.52 -22.89
CA ILE A 185 -0.60 13.25 -24.30
C ILE A 185 -1.92 13.97 -24.63
N MET A 186 -2.94 13.83 -23.79
CA MET A 186 -4.21 14.49 -23.96
C MET A 186 -4.03 16.02 -24.03
N GLN A 187 -3.37 16.61 -23.05
CA GLN A 187 -3.14 18.06 -23.00
C GLN A 187 -2.27 18.54 -24.18
N HIS A 188 -1.29 17.77 -24.64
CA HIS A 188 -0.51 18.10 -25.81
C HIS A 188 -1.38 18.26 -27.07
N ARG A 189 -2.42 17.46 -27.20
CA ARG A 189 -3.33 17.46 -28.36
C ARG A 189 -4.47 18.47 -28.26
N THR A 190 -4.91 18.79 -27.03
CA THR A 190 -6.11 19.63 -26.80
C THR A 190 -5.79 21.06 -26.39
N LEU A 191 -4.70 21.30 -25.66
CA LEU A 191 -4.40 22.62 -25.14
C LEU A 191 -3.47 23.43 -26.07
N PRO A 192 -3.63 24.76 -26.13
CA PRO A 192 -2.71 25.62 -26.85
C PRO A 192 -1.28 25.53 -26.29
N ARG A 193 -0.31 25.26 -27.15
CA ARG A 193 1.10 25.18 -26.80
C ARG A 193 1.94 26.07 -27.73
N ASN A 194 3.03 26.63 -27.21
CA ASN A 194 3.97 27.34 -28.08
C ASN A 194 4.62 26.37 -29.10
N PRO A 195 5.13 26.86 -30.24
CA PRO A 195 5.66 26.01 -31.32
C PRO A 195 6.76 25.05 -30.86
N PHE A 196 7.63 25.46 -29.94
CA PHE A 196 8.72 24.66 -29.44
C PHE A 196 8.19 23.47 -28.60
N ARG A 197 7.29 23.71 -27.63
CA ARG A 197 6.66 22.62 -26.86
C ARG A 197 5.82 21.70 -27.74
N ARG A 198 5.14 22.27 -28.76
CA ARG A 198 4.40 21.45 -29.73
C ARG A 198 5.31 20.48 -30.49
N LEU A 199 6.51 20.94 -30.89
CA LEU A 199 7.49 20.08 -31.54
C LEU A 199 8.02 19.00 -30.59
N LEU A 200 8.39 19.38 -29.37
CA LEU A 200 8.87 18.42 -28.36
C LEU A 200 7.80 17.37 -28.03
N GLY A 201 6.54 17.78 -27.86
CA GLY A 201 5.44 16.88 -27.61
C GLY A 201 5.21 15.86 -28.73
N LYS A 202 5.30 16.30 -30.00
CA LYS A 202 5.24 15.37 -31.14
C LYS A 202 6.33 14.29 -31.12
N ILE A 203 7.53 14.59 -30.60
CA ILE A 203 8.63 13.63 -30.46
C ILE A 203 8.45 12.77 -29.21
N ALA A 204 7.88 13.32 -28.15
CA ALA A 204 7.70 12.64 -26.87
C ALA A 204 6.52 11.66 -26.86
N GLU A 205 5.42 12.00 -27.51
CA GLU A 205 4.17 11.21 -27.52
C GLU A 205 4.37 9.74 -27.90
N PRO A 206 4.98 9.39 -29.06
CA PRO A 206 5.19 7.98 -29.41
C PRO A 206 6.09 7.25 -28.42
N ARG A 207 7.02 7.94 -27.77
CA ARG A 207 7.86 7.38 -26.71
C ARG A 207 7.06 7.12 -25.44
N ALA A 208 6.14 8.02 -25.08
CA ALA A 208 5.25 7.87 -23.96
C ALA A 208 4.30 6.68 -24.14
N LEU A 209 3.66 6.57 -25.30
CA LEU A 209 2.79 5.43 -25.63
C LEU A 209 3.58 4.11 -25.59
N ASN A 210 4.78 4.07 -26.17
CA ASN A 210 5.61 2.87 -26.13
C ASN A 210 6.01 2.51 -24.69
N TRP A 211 6.35 3.49 -23.86
CA TRP A 211 6.70 3.23 -22.47
C TRP A 211 5.49 2.70 -21.68
N LEU A 212 4.29 3.26 -21.85
CA LEU A 212 3.05 2.74 -21.26
C LEU A 212 2.81 1.28 -21.63
N ARG A 213 3.05 0.89 -22.89
CA ARG A 213 2.98 -0.52 -23.31
C ARG A 213 3.98 -1.42 -22.60
N THR A 214 5.18 -0.92 -22.31
CA THR A 214 6.21 -1.73 -21.61
C THR A 214 5.91 -2.00 -20.15
N ILE A 215 5.05 -1.19 -19.51
CA ILE A 215 4.68 -1.35 -18.11
C ILE A 215 3.27 -1.93 -17.92
N SER A 216 2.51 -2.05 -18.99
CA SER A 216 1.20 -2.72 -18.98
C SER A 216 1.37 -4.22 -18.79
N GLY A 217 0.62 -4.78 -17.86
CA GLY A 217 0.59 -6.22 -17.61
C GLY A 217 -0.16 -7.00 -18.69
N THR A 218 -0.03 -8.31 -18.65
CA THR A 218 -0.75 -9.21 -19.58
C THR A 218 -2.26 -9.17 -19.40
N ASN A 219 -2.74 -8.69 -18.25
CA ASN A 219 -4.14 -8.42 -17.93
C ASN A 219 -4.61 -7.02 -18.33
N GLY A 220 -3.75 -6.18 -18.92
CA GLY A 220 -4.05 -4.80 -19.28
C GLY A 220 -3.94 -3.79 -18.13
N GLY A 221 -3.68 -4.25 -16.91
CA GLY A 221 -3.43 -3.38 -15.76
C GLY A 221 -2.07 -2.69 -15.81
N ILE A 222 -1.98 -1.57 -15.13
CA ILE A 222 -0.73 -0.87 -14.83
C ILE A 222 -0.67 -0.74 -13.31
N GLU A 223 0.40 -1.25 -12.68
CA GLU A 223 0.56 -1.30 -11.21
C GLU A 223 -0.57 -2.09 -10.48
N GLU A 224 -1.31 -2.95 -11.16
CA GLU A 224 -2.55 -3.58 -10.63
C GLU A 224 -3.56 -2.55 -10.08
N CYS A 225 -3.52 -1.31 -10.57
CA CYS A 225 -4.26 -0.16 -10.04
C CYS A 225 -5.39 0.28 -10.98
N PRO A 226 -6.67 0.03 -10.65
CA PRO A 226 -7.82 0.48 -11.44
C PRO A 226 -7.88 1.99 -11.61
N MET A 227 -7.43 2.76 -10.63
CA MET A 227 -7.35 4.23 -10.75
C MET A 227 -6.44 4.64 -11.91
N ILE A 228 -5.26 4.04 -12.03
CA ILE A 228 -4.32 4.33 -13.12
C ILE A 228 -4.91 3.91 -14.47
N ALA A 229 -5.49 2.72 -14.56
CA ALA A 229 -6.17 2.26 -15.77
C ALA A 229 -7.30 3.23 -16.18
N GLY A 230 -8.08 3.75 -15.23
CA GLY A 230 -9.12 4.75 -15.49
C GLY A 230 -8.57 6.06 -16.05
N PHE A 231 -7.49 6.59 -15.46
CA PHE A 231 -6.83 7.79 -15.99
C PHE A 231 -6.28 7.57 -17.41
N VAL A 232 -5.60 6.45 -17.64
CA VAL A 232 -5.03 6.12 -18.95
C VAL A 232 -6.13 5.99 -20.00
N TYR A 233 -7.20 5.27 -19.68
CA TYR A 233 -8.33 5.12 -20.59
C TYR A 233 -8.96 6.47 -20.93
N LEU A 234 -9.40 7.24 -19.93
CA LEU A 234 -10.10 8.51 -20.14
C LEU A 234 -9.25 9.52 -20.92
N ALA A 235 -7.95 9.62 -20.59
CA ALA A 235 -7.05 10.53 -21.27
C ALA A 235 -6.83 10.16 -22.74
N LEU A 236 -6.50 8.90 -23.03
CA LEU A 236 -6.18 8.46 -24.39
C LEU A 236 -7.43 8.37 -25.29
N ASN A 237 -8.56 7.94 -24.73
CA ASN A 237 -9.83 7.87 -25.45
C ASN A 237 -10.34 9.28 -25.83
N SER A 238 -10.16 10.29 -24.96
CA SER A 238 -10.60 11.66 -25.25
C SER A 238 -9.90 12.31 -26.46
N VAL A 239 -8.78 11.75 -26.92
CA VAL A 239 -7.99 12.24 -28.07
C VAL A 239 -7.75 11.18 -29.14
N ASP A 240 -8.40 10.03 -29.01
CA ASP A 240 -8.38 8.91 -29.95
C ASP A 240 -6.96 8.45 -30.34
N VAL A 241 -6.15 8.10 -29.31
CA VAL A 241 -4.79 7.57 -29.52
C VAL A 241 -4.49 6.38 -28.63
N GLY A 242 -3.64 5.46 -29.12
CA GLY A 242 -3.22 4.29 -28.35
C GLY A 242 -4.38 3.31 -28.11
N GLU A 243 -5.13 2.95 -29.17
CA GLU A 243 -6.28 2.03 -29.13
C GLU A 243 -5.98 0.74 -28.35
N ASP A 244 -4.80 0.17 -28.53
CA ASP A 244 -4.34 -1.01 -27.80
C ASP A 244 -4.28 -0.81 -26.29
N LEU A 245 -3.80 0.37 -25.83
CA LEU A 245 -3.77 0.74 -24.41
C LEU A 245 -5.16 1.04 -23.88
N GLN A 246 -6.03 1.66 -24.69
CA GLN A 246 -7.42 1.90 -24.33
C GLN A 246 -8.15 0.57 -24.10
N LEU A 247 -8.07 -0.35 -25.06
CA LEU A 247 -8.71 -1.66 -24.98
C LEU A 247 -8.19 -2.47 -23.78
N ALA A 248 -6.88 -2.49 -23.56
CA ALA A 248 -6.27 -3.18 -22.43
C ALA A 248 -6.73 -2.60 -21.08
N SER A 249 -6.70 -1.27 -20.91
CA SER A 249 -7.17 -0.61 -19.69
C SER A 249 -8.67 -0.83 -19.45
N LEU A 250 -9.50 -0.78 -20.51
CA LEU A 250 -10.93 -1.04 -20.39
C LEU A 250 -11.20 -2.49 -19.99
N GLN A 251 -10.54 -3.45 -20.61
CA GLN A 251 -10.69 -4.86 -20.25
C GLN A 251 -10.33 -5.08 -18.78
N TYR A 252 -9.21 -4.54 -18.34
CA TYR A 252 -8.79 -4.61 -16.95
C TYR A 252 -9.83 -4.01 -15.99
N LEU A 253 -10.41 -2.85 -16.31
CA LEU A 253 -11.48 -2.23 -15.53
C LEU A 253 -12.74 -3.11 -15.48
N LEU A 254 -13.14 -3.71 -16.60
CA LEU A 254 -14.30 -4.60 -16.65
C LEU A 254 -14.09 -5.89 -15.84
N GLU A 255 -12.88 -6.43 -15.82
CA GLU A 255 -12.53 -7.64 -15.07
C GLU A 255 -12.38 -7.39 -13.56
N THR A 256 -11.94 -6.19 -13.17
CA THR A 256 -11.69 -5.82 -11.77
C THR A 256 -12.85 -5.11 -11.09
N GLN A 257 -13.93 -4.79 -11.81
CA GLN A 257 -15.13 -4.26 -11.20
C GLN A 257 -15.76 -5.27 -10.26
N ARG A 258 -15.98 -4.85 -9.02
CA ARG A 258 -16.62 -5.67 -8.00
C ARG A 258 -18.12 -5.81 -8.24
N HIS A 259 -18.74 -6.79 -7.58
CA HIS A 259 -20.15 -7.07 -7.72
C HIS A 259 -21.04 -5.88 -7.31
N ASP A 260 -20.61 -5.10 -6.31
CA ASP A 260 -21.30 -3.89 -5.85
C ASP A 260 -21.12 -2.67 -6.79
N GLY A 261 -20.33 -2.81 -7.84
CA GLY A 261 -20.04 -1.77 -8.82
C GLY A 261 -18.81 -0.91 -8.51
N SER A 262 -18.14 -1.17 -7.40
CA SER A 262 -16.93 -0.44 -7.00
C SER A 262 -15.65 -1.02 -7.58
N TRP A 263 -14.54 -0.28 -7.40
CA TRP A 263 -13.17 -0.73 -7.56
C TRP A 263 -12.35 -0.40 -6.33
N ALA A 264 -11.38 -1.25 -6.00
CA ALA A 264 -10.37 -0.95 -5.00
C ALA A 264 -9.29 -0.01 -5.56
N ILE A 265 -8.36 0.43 -4.70
CA ILE A 265 -7.21 1.23 -5.15
C ILE A 265 -6.27 0.39 -6.00
N ASP A 266 -5.95 -0.83 -5.57
CA ASP A 266 -5.30 -1.89 -6.34
C ASP A 266 -6.25 -3.07 -6.50
N ARG A 267 -6.03 -3.95 -7.47
CA ARG A 267 -6.84 -5.14 -7.63
C ARG A 267 -6.86 -5.97 -6.36
N ASP A 268 -5.69 -6.28 -5.83
CA ASP A 268 -5.44 -7.00 -4.59
C ASP A 268 -3.97 -6.84 -4.14
N LEU A 269 -3.62 -7.46 -3.00
CA LEU A 269 -2.27 -7.51 -2.43
C LEU A 269 -1.81 -8.97 -2.28
N GLU A 270 -2.04 -9.82 -3.27
CA GLU A 270 -1.91 -11.29 -3.14
C GLU A 270 -0.52 -11.75 -2.66
N ILE A 271 0.57 -11.10 -3.08
CA ILE A 271 1.92 -11.49 -2.66
C ILE A 271 2.19 -11.02 -1.23
N SER A 272 1.90 -9.76 -0.92
CA SER A 272 2.09 -9.18 0.42
C SER A 272 1.27 -9.93 1.47
N VAL A 273 -0.02 -10.15 1.20
CA VAL A 273 -0.94 -10.84 2.12
C VAL A 273 -0.56 -12.31 2.27
N THR A 274 -0.12 -12.99 1.20
CA THR A 274 0.41 -14.35 1.30
C THR A 274 1.66 -14.39 2.19
N ALA A 275 2.58 -13.46 2.02
CA ALA A 275 3.78 -13.41 2.86
C ALA A 275 3.44 -13.11 4.33
N TYR A 276 2.53 -12.18 4.60
CA TYR A 276 2.06 -11.88 5.97
C TYR A 276 1.31 -13.06 6.60
N SER A 277 0.51 -13.79 5.81
CA SER A 277 -0.15 -15.02 6.27
C SER A 277 0.84 -16.07 6.73
N ILE A 278 1.88 -16.30 5.94
CA ILE A 278 2.94 -17.25 6.29
C ILE A 278 3.75 -16.74 7.51
N MET A 279 4.04 -15.45 7.60
CA MET A 279 4.68 -14.86 8.80
C MET A 279 3.87 -15.12 10.08
N ALA A 280 2.54 -15.05 10.00
CA ALA A 280 1.67 -15.35 11.13
C ALA A 280 1.68 -16.85 11.46
N LEU A 281 1.55 -17.70 10.46
CA LEU A 281 1.61 -19.16 10.61
C LEU A 281 2.97 -19.63 11.16
N ALA A 282 4.06 -18.96 10.79
CA ALA A 282 5.40 -19.24 11.31
C ALA A 282 5.49 -19.08 12.84
N GLU A 283 4.64 -18.31 13.47
CA GLU A 283 4.56 -18.26 14.94
C GLU A 283 3.67 -19.36 15.54
N MET A 284 2.87 -20.06 14.74
CA MET A 284 1.93 -21.10 15.19
C MET A 284 2.43 -22.52 14.92
N VAL A 285 3.14 -22.74 13.83
CA VAL A 285 3.60 -24.06 13.37
C VAL A 285 5.07 -24.02 12.93
N ASP A 286 5.70 -25.19 12.80
CA ASP A 286 7.00 -25.30 12.13
C ASP A 286 6.79 -25.45 10.61
N LEU A 287 7.02 -24.36 9.87
CA LEU A 287 6.81 -24.32 8.42
C LEU A 287 7.65 -25.34 7.64
N ARG A 288 8.75 -25.84 8.21
CA ARG A 288 9.64 -26.81 7.56
C ARG A 288 9.01 -28.19 7.47
N THR A 289 8.12 -28.51 8.40
CA THR A 289 7.42 -29.79 8.52
C THR A 289 5.95 -29.71 8.15
N ASP A 290 5.40 -28.49 8.00
CA ASP A 290 4.01 -28.28 7.62
C ASP A 290 3.83 -28.40 6.10
N GLU A 291 3.30 -29.55 5.68
CA GLU A 291 3.09 -29.87 4.27
C GLU A 291 2.14 -28.85 3.60
N ALA A 292 1.15 -28.37 4.34
CA ALA A 292 0.20 -27.39 3.84
C ALA A 292 0.88 -26.07 3.45
N SER A 293 1.91 -25.64 4.17
CA SER A 293 2.65 -24.41 3.89
C SER A 293 3.63 -24.53 2.73
N SER A 294 4.04 -25.75 2.34
CA SER A 294 4.99 -25.95 1.24
C SER A 294 4.48 -25.43 -0.11
N GLN A 295 3.19 -25.53 -0.34
CA GLN A 295 2.50 -25.01 -1.54
C GLN A 295 2.60 -23.48 -1.65
N SER A 296 2.47 -22.79 -0.52
CA SER A 296 2.59 -21.33 -0.43
C SER A 296 4.03 -20.87 -0.67
N ARG A 297 5.01 -21.61 -0.14
CA ARG A 297 6.44 -21.42 -0.45
C ARG A 297 6.69 -21.49 -1.96
N ASP A 298 6.21 -22.54 -2.60
CA ASP A 298 6.43 -22.78 -4.02
C ASP A 298 5.70 -21.72 -4.89
N TRP A 299 4.54 -21.26 -4.44
CA TRP A 299 3.84 -20.17 -5.08
C TRP A 299 4.63 -18.85 -5.00
N LEU A 300 5.15 -18.48 -3.82
CA LEU A 300 6.00 -17.29 -3.67
C LEU A 300 7.28 -17.38 -4.52
N LEU A 301 7.91 -18.54 -4.63
CA LEU A 301 9.08 -18.73 -5.49
C LEU A 301 8.73 -18.52 -6.96
N ARG A 302 7.55 -18.96 -7.42
CA ARG A 302 7.09 -18.73 -8.81
C ARG A 302 6.72 -17.26 -9.07
N ALA A 303 6.29 -16.53 -8.04
CA ALA A 303 5.92 -15.12 -8.14
C ALA A 303 7.12 -14.16 -8.26
N GLN A 304 8.35 -14.65 -8.12
CA GLN A 304 9.56 -13.83 -8.27
C GLN A 304 9.70 -13.31 -9.70
N TRP A 305 9.95 -12.02 -9.83
CA TRP A 305 10.29 -11.41 -11.11
C TRP A 305 11.66 -11.89 -11.59
N ASN A 306 11.68 -12.72 -12.62
CA ASN A 306 12.89 -13.31 -13.20
C ASN A 306 13.44 -12.53 -14.41
N LYS A 307 12.79 -11.41 -14.78
CA LYS A 307 13.19 -10.50 -15.85
C LYS A 307 13.26 -9.08 -15.32
N PRO A 308 14.09 -8.21 -15.94
CA PRO A 308 14.06 -6.79 -15.63
C PRO A 308 12.68 -6.19 -15.92
N PHE A 309 12.22 -5.30 -15.05
CA PHE A 309 11.00 -4.55 -15.25
C PHE A 309 11.31 -3.21 -15.93
N GLY A 310 10.50 -2.80 -16.90
CA GLY A 310 10.81 -1.65 -17.77
C GLY A 310 10.72 -0.28 -17.10
N ALA A 311 10.02 -0.16 -15.96
CA ALA A 311 9.94 1.07 -15.20
C ALA A 311 11.09 1.16 -14.19
N PHE A 312 11.60 2.38 -13.95
CA PHE A 312 12.56 2.70 -12.90
C PHE A 312 13.88 1.91 -12.88
N ASP A 313 14.25 1.28 -14.01
CA ASP A 313 15.46 0.45 -14.12
C ASP A 313 15.52 -0.67 -13.07
N ILE A 314 14.36 -1.30 -12.83
CA ILE A 314 14.23 -2.39 -11.85
C ILE A 314 14.78 -3.67 -12.47
N LYS A 315 15.79 -4.24 -11.81
CA LYS A 315 16.42 -5.51 -12.23
C LYS A 315 15.55 -6.72 -11.83
N ALA A 316 15.85 -7.88 -12.41
CA ALA A 316 15.26 -9.15 -12.01
C ALA A 316 15.65 -9.50 -10.55
N GLY A 317 14.77 -10.21 -9.85
CA GLY A 317 15.03 -10.79 -8.54
C GLY A 317 14.15 -10.29 -7.40
N GLY A 318 13.32 -9.26 -7.62
CA GLY A 318 12.37 -8.75 -6.63
C GLY A 318 11.00 -9.42 -6.70
N TRP A 319 10.16 -9.08 -5.72
CA TRP A 319 8.72 -9.34 -5.69
C TRP A 319 7.97 -8.02 -5.64
N SER A 320 6.75 -8.02 -6.15
CA SER A 320 5.76 -6.95 -6.09
C SER A 320 4.63 -7.35 -5.14
N TRP A 321 3.69 -6.44 -4.85
CA TRP A 321 2.49 -6.75 -4.04
C TRP A 321 1.50 -7.67 -4.75
N ALA A 322 1.42 -7.61 -6.09
CA ALA A 322 0.54 -8.45 -6.91
C ALA A 322 1.10 -8.65 -8.32
N LEU A 323 0.58 -9.64 -9.05
CA LEU A 323 0.92 -9.97 -10.44
C LEU A 323 -0.30 -9.74 -11.34
N PRO A 324 -0.12 -9.53 -12.67
CA PRO A 324 1.15 -9.51 -13.40
C PRO A 324 1.77 -8.12 -13.60
N SER A 325 1.14 -7.02 -13.15
CA SER A 325 1.61 -5.66 -13.44
C SER A 325 2.10 -4.88 -12.23
N GLY A 326 2.03 -5.46 -11.03
CA GLY A 326 2.64 -4.87 -9.83
C GLY A 326 4.16 -4.72 -10.01
N TRP A 327 4.71 -3.61 -9.55
CA TRP A 327 6.14 -3.33 -9.74
C TRP A 327 6.98 -3.98 -8.64
N PRO A 328 8.08 -4.69 -8.99
CA PRO A 328 8.98 -5.21 -7.97
C PRO A 328 9.47 -4.12 -7.05
N GLU A 329 9.29 -4.32 -5.75
CA GLU A 329 9.59 -3.33 -4.73
C GLU A 329 10.41 -3.88 -3.57
N THR A 330 10.94 -2.98 -2.75
CA THR A 330 11.92 -3.33 -1.72
C THR A 330 11.27 -4.02 -0.53
N GLU A 331 10.11 -3.56 -0.08
CA GLU A 331 9.44 -4.13 1.10
C GLU A 331 8.99 -5.56 0.82
N ASP A 332 8.22 -5.80 -0.23
CA ASP A 332 7.76 -7.14 -0.58
C ASP A 332 8.92 -8.09 -0.86
N THR A 333 9.96 -7.62 -1.57
CA THR A 333 11.17 -8.41 -1.78
C THR A 333 11.82 -8.83 -0.46
N ALA A 334 11.93 -7.92 0.52
CA ALA A 334 12.53 -8.23 1.81
C ALA A 334 11.63 -9.15 2.65
N VAL A 335 10.33 -8.89 2.68
CA VAL A 335 9.36 -9.68 3.45
C VAL A 335 9.26 -11.10 2.90
N VAL A 336 9.04 -11.26 1.59
CA VAL A 336 8.94 -12.59 0.95
C VAL A 336 10.23 -13.39 1.13
N LEU A 337 11.40 -12.79 0.88
CA LEU A 337 12.67 -13.46 1.09
C LEU A 337 12.87 -13.84 2.56
N GLY A 338 12.45 -12.99 3.50
CA GLY A 338 12.45 -13.26 4.93
C GLY A 338 11.58 -14.45 5.31
N VAL A 339 10.38 -14.54 4.74
CA VAL A 339 9.46 -15.67 4.90
C VAL A 339 10.04 -16.97 4.32
N LEU A 340 10.65 -16.90 3.14
CA LEU A 340 11.28 -18.07 2.53
C LEU A 340 12.44 -18.62 3.38
N ALA A 341 13.10 -17.79 4.18
CA ALA A 341 14.08 -18.24 5.16
C ALA A 341 13.46 -19.07 6.31
N ASP A 342 12.16 -18.88 6.63
CA ASP A 342 11.46 -19.70 7.61
C ASP A 342 11.20 -21.14 7.10
N PHE A 343 11.27 -21.36 5.78
CA PHE A 343 11.27 -22.64 5.13
C PHE A 343 12.68 -23.21 4.88
N ASP A 344 13.69 -22.70 5.57
CA ASP A 344 15.10 -23.06 5.37
C ASP A 344 15.61 -22.85 3.92
N LEU A 345 15.04 -21.89 3.19
CA LEU A 345 15.58 -21.55 1.87
C LEU A 345 17.05 -21.16 2.00
N SER A 346 17.93 -21.92 1.41
CA SER A 346 19.36 -21.70 1.55
C SER A 346 19.80 -20.42 0.79
N ARG A 347 20.84 -19.76 1.32
CA ARG A 347 21.50 -18.63 0.63
C ARG A 347 21.99 -18.98 -0.79
N GLY A 348 22.30 -20.26 -1.03
CA GLY A 348 22.74 -20.76 -2.33
C GLY A 348 21.62 -20.96 -3.35
N HIS A 349 20.36 -20.89 -2.93
CA HIS A 349 19.23 -21.03 -3.85
C HIS A 349 19.19 -19.90 -4.87
N PRO A 350 18.96 -20.16 -6.18
CA PRO A 350 18.98 -19.13 -7.22
C PRO A 350 18.09 -17.92 -6.92
N SER A 351 16.85 -18.15 -6.44
CA SER A 351 15.92 -17.08 -6.07
C SER A 351 16.47 -16.21 -4.92
N ALA A 352 17.08 -16.84 -3.91
CA ALA A 352 17.69 -16.12 -2.78
C ALA A 352 18.89 -15.28 -3.25
N GLN A 353 19.74 -15.81 -4.11
CA GLN A 353 20.89 -15.07 -4.66
C GLN A 353 20.45 -13.85 -5.47
N LEU A 354 19.43 -14.01 -6.33
CA LEU A 354 18.88 -12.90 -7.11
C LEU A 354 18.29 -11.81 -6.20
N ALA A 355 17.48 -12.19 -5.22
CA ALA A 355 16.84 -11.24 -4.31
C ALA A 355 17.86 -10.53 -3.40
N LEU A 356 18.84 -11.24 -2.85
CA LEU A 356 19.92 -10.63 -2.06
C LEU A 356 20.76 -9.66 -2.90
N HIS A 357 21.06 -10.00 -4.17
CA HIS A 357 21.73 -9.09 -5.08
C HIS A 357 20.87 -7.86 -5.35
N TRP A 358 19.57 -8.07 -5.60
CA TRP A 358 18.59 -7.03 -5.85
C TRP A 358 18.54 -6.05 -4.67
N LEU A 359 18.29 -6.52 -3.45
CA LEU A 359 18.23 -5.71 -2.22
C LEU A 359 19.52 -4.89 -2.01
N ARG A 360 20.70 -5.53 -2.14
CA ARG A 360 21.98 -4.81 -2.00
C ARG A 360 22.15 -3.71 -3.04
N SER A 361 21.73 -3.95 -4.28
CA SER A 361 21.86 -2.97 -5.38
C SER A 361 20.99 -1.74 -5.18
N ARG A 362 19.92 -1.85 -4.38
CA ARG A 362 18.93 -0.79 -4.12
C ARG A 362 19.27 0.09 -2.92
N GLN A 363 20.28 -0.25 -2.12
CA GLN A 363 20.64 0.56 -0.95
C GLN A 363 20.99 2.00 -1.33
N ASN A 364 20.37 2.96 -0.67
CA ASN A 364 20.63 4.39 -0.81
C ASN A 364 22.02 4.76 -0.30
N ARG A 365 22.53 5.94 -0.69
CA ARG A 365 23.84 6.45 -0.24
C ARG A 365 23.90 6.70 1.25
N ASP A 366 22.76 7.07 1.87
CA ASP A 366 22.63 7.32 3.31
C ASP A 366 22.51 6.04 4.15
N GLY A 367 22.42 4.87 3.49
CA GLY A 367 22.32 3.56 4.11
C GLY A 367 20.89 3.00 4.17
N SER A 368 19.88 3.76 3.85
CA SER A 368 18.46 3.37 3.83
C SER A 368 18.06 2.60 2.57
N TRP A 369 16.76 2.24 2.50
CA TRP A 369 16.09 1.83 1.28
C TRP A 369 14.82 2.64 1.06
N SER A 370 14.52 2.89 -0.22
CA SER A 370 13.25 3.33 -0.77
C SER A 370 12.57 2.15 -1.47
N GLU A 371 11.32 2.27 -1.89
CA GLU A 371 10.63 1.16 -2.55
C GLU A 371 11.17 0.89 -3.96
N TRP A 372 11.12 1.88 -4.84
CA TRP A 372 11.43 1.67 -6.26
C TRP A 372 12.69 2.37 -6.74
N VAL A 373 12.93 3.62 -6.34
CA VAL A 373 14.00 4.44 -6.91
C VAL A 373 15.11 4.69 -5.92
N ARG A 374 16.29 4.20 -6.23
CA ARG A 374 17.48 4.43 -5.39
C ARG A 374 17.80 5.92 -5.28
N ASN A 375 18.04 6.41 -4.05
CA ASN A 375 18.26 7.81 -3.73
C ASN A 375 17.12 8.71 -4.23
N SER A 376 15.90 8.25 -4.06
CA SER A 376 14.70 8.98 -4.44
C SER A 376 14.48 10.18 -3.52
N ALA A 377 14.02 11.28 -4.10
CA ALA A 377 13.47 12.43 -3.41
C ALA A 377 11.95 12.57 -3.65
N ILE A 378 11.37 11.59 -4.34
CA ILE A 378 9.92 11.51 -4.58
C ILE A 378 9.24 11.31 -3.22
N MET A 379 8.18 12.06 -2.96
CA MET A 379 7.54 12.13 -1.64
C MET A 379 7.17 10.75 -1.07
N ASN A 380 6.58 9.89 -1.88
CA ASN A 380 6.17 8.55 -1.46
C ASN A 380 7.21 7.46 -1.71
N ASP A 381 8.31 7.78 -2.37
CA ASP A 381 9.43 6.84 -2.58
C ASP A 381 10.71 7.34 -1.90
N ARG A 382 10.56 8.20 -0.89
CA ARG A 382 11.67 8.66 -0.05
C ARG A 382 12.19 7.52 0.83
N PRO A 383 13.43 7.63 1.36
CA PRO A 383 13.98 6.68 2.31
C PRO A 383 13.01 6.36 3.44
N CYS A 384 12.73 5.07 3.68
CA CYS A 384 11.75 4.59 4.63
C CYS A 384 12.39 3.74 5.73
N ALA A 385 12.12 4.06 7.00
CA ALA A 385 12.66 3.31 8.13
C ALA A 385 12.06 1.89 8.21
N GLY A 386 10.75 1.73 7.99
CA GLY A 386 10.09 0.41 8.00
C GLY A 386 10.70 -0.54 6.97
N VAL A 387 10.78 -0.09 5.71
CA VAL A 387 11.41 -0.83 4.61
C VAL A 387 12.87 -1.18 4.93
N THR A 388 13.63 -0.19 5.43
CA THR A 388 15.02 -0.40 5.83
C THR A 388 15.14 -1.49 6.90
N CYS A 389 14.25 -1.52 7.89
CA CYS A 389 14.19 -2.54 8.93
C CYS A 389 13.92 -3.95 8.36
N HIS A 390 12.95 -4.09 7.44
CA HIS A 390 12.66 -5.36 6.78
C HIS A 390 13.88 -5.88 6.01
N VAL A 391 14.53 -5.03 5.22
CA VAL A 391 15.75 -5.40 4.49
C VAL A 391 16.87 -5.83 5.44
N VAL A 392 17.12 -5.08 6.51
CA VAL A 392 18.18 -5.40 7.49
C VAL A 392 17.93 -6.77 8.13
N MET A 393 16.69 -7.04 8.58
CA MET A 393 16.35 -8.33 9.19
C MET A 393 16.56 -9.49 8.21
N THR A 394 16.13 -9.33 6.96
CA THR A 394 16.27 -10.34 5.92
C THR A 394 17.73 -10.56 5.53
N LEU A 395 18.52 -9.51 5.30
CA LEU A 395 19.95 -9.63 5.03
C LEU A 395 20.68 -10.37 6.17
N HIS A 396 20.34 -10.05 7.42
CA HIS A 396 20.94 -10.71 8.59
C HIS A 396 20.59 -12.22 8.63
N ARG A 397 19.35 -12.59 8.34
CA ARG A 397 18.90 -14.01 8.30
C ARG A 397 19.67 -14.83 7.25
N PHE A 398 20.06 -14.21 6.15
CA PHE A 398 20.86 -14.84 5.11
C PHE A 398 22.39 -14.69 5.35
N GLY A 399 22.82 -14.31 6.55
CA GLY A 399 24.22 -14.26 6.94
C GLY A 399 25.04 -13.13 6.29
N GLU A 400 24.39 -12.01 5.92
CA GLU A 400 25.12 -10.83 5.44
C GLU A 400 25.94 -10.19 6.58
N PRO A 401 27.13 -9.64 6.27
CA PRO A 401 27.98 -9.04 7.28
C PRO A 401 27.31 -7.88 8.03
N THR A 402 27.58 -7.81 9.34
CA THR A 402 27.11 -6.71 10.22
C THR A 402 28.21 -5.73 10.60
N GLY A 403 29.47 -6.02 10.28
CA GLY A 403 30.63 -5.21 10.63
C GLY A 403 30.70 -3.85 9.90
N PRO A 404 31.64 -2.98 10.29
CA PRO A 404 31.81 -1.65 9.69
C PRO A 404 31.90 -1.70 8.17
N GLY A 405 31.21 -0.77 7.50
CA GLY A 405 31.17 -0.67 6.04
C GLY A 405 30.18 -1.62 5.34
N SER A 406 29.60 -2.59 6.06
CA SER A 406 28.55 -3.46 5.51
C SER A 406 27.23 -2.71 5.23
N ALA A 407 26.37 -3.32 4.43
CA ALA A 407 25.04 -2.78 4.15
C ALA A 407 24.22 -2.62 5.44
N ILE A 408 24.26 -3.62 6.32
CA ILE A 408 23.55 -3.60 7.61
C ILE A 408 24.10 -2.47 8.51
N ALA A 409 25.44 -2.32 8.63
CA ALA A 409 26.01 -1.26 9.46
C ALA A 409 25.63 0.15 8.98
N ARG A 410 25.61 0.39 7.65
CA ARG A 410 25.15 1.67 7.09
C ARG A 410 23.68 1.92 7.40
N ALA A 411 22.84 0.89 7.30
CA ALA A 411 21.41 0.98 7.61
C ALA A 411 21.15 1.29 9.09
N LEU A 412 21.85 0.64 10.01
CA LEU A 412 21.77 0.95 11.44
C LEU A 412 22.18 2.41 11.71
N GLY A 413 23.20 2.92 10.99
CA GLY A 413 23.58 4.33 11.04
C GLY A 413 22.47 5.26 10.56
N TYR A 414 21.75 4.90 9.49
CA TYR A 414 20.57 5.65 9.02
C TYR A 414 19.47 5.63 10.07
N LEU A 415 19.05 4.47 10.55
CA LEU A 415 17.99 4.32 11.54
C LEU A 415 18.26 5.13 12.81
N LYS A 416 19.50 5.07 13.33
CA LYS A 416 19.89 5.87 14.50
C LYS A 416 19.79 7.38 14.27
N ARG A 417 20.17 7.88 13.09
CA ARG A 417 20.09 9.32 12.78
C ARG A 417 18.66 9.83 12.60
N HIS A 418 17.72 8.96 12.18
CA HIS A 418 16.32 9.33 11.90
C HIS A 418 15.37 8.97 13.05
N GLN A 419 15.85 8.26 14.06
CA GLN A 419 15.10 8.06 15.30
C GLN A 419 14.90 9.41 15.99
N LYS A 420 13.67 9.72 16.35
CA LYS A 420 13.31 10.98 17.03
C LYS A 420 13.81 10.98 18.47
N SER A 421 13.93 12.16 19.07
CA SER A 421 14.40 12.33 20.44
C SER A 421 13.49 11.65 21.48
N ASP A 422 12.23 11.41 21.16
CA ASP A 422 11.31 10.67 22.03
C ASP A 422 11.47 9.14 21.92
N GLY A 423 12.28 8.66 20.99
CA GLY A 423 12.57 7.26 20.73
C GLY A 423 11.75 6.64 19.59
N SER A 424 10.83 7.36 19.00
CA SER A 424 10.03 6.89 17.87
C SER A 424 10.73 7.06 16.52
N ILE A 425 10.22 6.38 15.49
CA ILE A 425 10.61 6.58 14.10
C ILE A 425 9.39 6.36 13.20
N ASP A 426 9.25 7.20 12.16
CA ASP A 426 8.13 7.09 11.22
C ASP A 426 8.42 6.08 10.11
N SER A 427 7.35 5.54 9.56
CA SER A 427 7.35 4.79 8.31
C SER A 427 6.66 5.62 7.22
N VAL A 428 7.06 5.44 5.94
CA VAL A 428 6.46 6.21 4.83
C VAL A 428 5.12 5.60 4.41
N TRP A 429 5.06 4.27 4.39
CA TRP A 429 3.92 3.51 3.84
C TRP A 429 2.85 3.15 4.86
N PHE A 430 3.17 3.32 6.14
CA PHE A 430 2.23 3.07 7.23
C PHE A 430 2.07 4.36 8.03
N ARG A 431 0.85 4.61 8.46
CA ARG A 431 0.58 5.81 9.25
C ARG A 431 1.24 5.72 10.62
N ASP A 432 1.56 6.87 11.16
CA ASP A 432 2.11 7.06 12.50
C ASP A 432 3.46 6.40 12.77
N SER A 433 3.91 6.55 14.01
CA SER A 433 5.22 6.07 14.45
C SER A 433 5.19 4.65 15.02
N VAL A 434 4.00 4.05 15.27
CA VAL A 434 3.91 2.73 15.92
C VAL A 434 4.50 1.66 15.05
N HIS A 435 4.16 1.61 13.76
CA HIS A 435 4.73 0.66 12.81
C HIS A 435 6.26 0.79 12.73
N GLY A 436 6.77 1.98 12.40
CA GLY A 436 8.21 2.22 12.25
C GLY A 436 8.99 1.88 13.52
N THR A 437 8.47 2.28 14.69
CA THR A 437 9.12 2.03 15.99
C THR A 437 9.10 0.54 16.34
N SER A 438 8.02 -0.17 16.04
CA SER A 438 7.92 -1.62 16.22
C SER A 438 8.93 -2.36 15.33
N ARG A 439 9.00 -1.98 14.02
CA ARG A 439 10.00 -2.56 13.10
C ARG A 439 11.44 -2.28 13.54
N LEU A 440 11.72 -1.07 14.05
CA LEU A 440 13.02 -0.73 14.63
C LEU A 440 13.36 -1.66 15.78
N LEU A 441 12.46 -1.84 16.73
CA LEU A 441 12.66 -2.70 17.91
C LEU A 441 12.89 -4.16 17.50
N GLU A 442 12.09 -4.70 16.57
CA GLU A 442 12.28 -6.04 16.02
C GLU A 442 13.64 -6.21 15.35
N THR A 443 14.10 -5.19 14.62
CA THR A 443 15.40 -5.20 13.95
C THR A 443 16.54 -5.32 14.96
N TYR A 444 16.55 -4.50 16.00
CA TYR A 444 17.57 -4.55 17.04
C TYR A 444 17.52 -5.88 17.82
N ALA A 445 16.33 -6.40 18.09
CA ALA A 445 16.16 -7.72 18.72
C ALA A 445 16.73 -8.85 17.83
N THR A 446 16.42 -8.82 16.53
CA THR A 446 16.89 -9.82 15.55
C THR A 446 18.42 -9.82 15.44
N LEU A 447 19.06 -8.64 15.49
CA LEU A 447 20.51 -8.51 15.46
C LEU A 447 21.18 -8.75 16.82
N LYS A 448 20.44 -9.08 17.88
CA LYS A 448 20.93 -9.22 19.27
C LYS A 448 21.53 -7.94 19.84
N LEU A 449 20.98 -6.79 19.44
CA LEU A 449 21.39 -5.44 19.86
C LEU A 449 20.37 -4.79 20.81
N SER A 450 19.59 -5.59 21.54
CA SER A 450 18.50 -5.12 22.42
C SER A 450 18.93 -4.14 23.52
N ASN A 451 20.19 -4.21 23.97
CA ASN A 451 20.73 -3.35 25.03
C ASN A 451 21.33 -2.03 24.51
N THR A 452 21.15 -1.71 23.23
CA THR A 452 21.64 -0.44 22.68
C THR A 452 20.65 0.71 22.97
N GLU A 453 21.19 1.94 23.05
CA GLU A 453 20.39 3.14 23.29
C GLU A 453 19.18 3.26 22.34
N PRO A 454 19.31 3.08 21.00
CA PRO A 454 18.17 3.16 20.10
C PRO A 454 17.09 2.12 20.38
N ALA A 455 17.48 0.88 20.71
CA ALA A 455 16.53 -0.19 21.04
C ALA A 455 15.76 0.12 22.33
N LEU A 456 16.48 0.56 23.37
CA LEU A 456 15.86 0.95 24.64
C LEU A 456 14.93 2.16 24.49
N ALA A 457 15.31 3.14 23.68
CA ALA A 457 14.48 4.30 23.40
C ALA A 457 13.17 3.91 22.66
N ALA A 458 13.25 3.05 21.64
CA ALA A 458 12.09 2.54 20.91
C ALA A 458 11.15 1.74 21.82
N ARG A 459 11.70 0.82 22.62
CA ARG A 459 10.94 0.05 23.62
C ARG A 459 10.21 0.98 24.59
N ASN A 460 10.91 1.92 25.18
CA ASN A 460 10.34 2.84 26.15
C ASN A 460 9.27 3.73 25.54
N TRP A 461 9.42 4.11 24.28
CA TRP A 461 8.40 4.85 23.54
C TRP A 461 7.13 4.00 23.37
N LEU A 462 7.23 2.75 22.93
CA LEU A 462 6.06 1.85 22.80
C LEU A 462 5.35 1.71 24.14
N LEU A 463 6.06 1.44 25.24
CA LEU A 463 5.46 1.29 26.56
C LEU A 463 4.72 2.55 27.04
N ARG A 464 5.29 3.75 26.79
CA ARG A 464 4.65 5.04 27.17
C ARG A 464 3.45 5.40 26.31
N ASN A 465 3.36 4.88 25.09
CA ASN A 465 2.29 5.23 24.15
C ASN A 465 1.14 4.21 24.13
N GLN A 466 1.15 3.23 25.02
CA GLN A 466 -0.01 2.37 25.23
C GLN A 466 -1.16 3.18 25.82
N SER A 467 -2.37 3.05 25.25
CA SER A 467 -3.56 3.75 25.73
C SER A 467 -4.07 3.20 27.06
N SER A 468 -4.94 3.95 27.73
CA SER A 468 -5.63 3.47 28.93
C SER A 468 -6.51 2.24 28.65
N ALA A 469 -6.99 2.07 27.42
CA ALA A 469 -7.76 0.89 27.00
C ALA A 469 -6.91 -0.38 26.83
N GLY A 470 -5.58 -0.27 26.76
CA GLY A 470 -4.67 -1.42 26.62
C GLY A 470 -4.04 -1.60 25.24
N GLY A 471 -4.67 -1.11 24.19
CA GLY A 471 -4.11 -1.15 22.82
C GLY A 471 -3.26 0.08 22.48
N TRP A 472 -2.65 0.09 21.29
CA TRP A 472 -1.90 1.23 20.76
C TRP A 472 -2.72 1.98 19.72
N PRO A 473 -2.82 3.32 19.85
CA PRO A 473 -3.64 4.13 18.96
C PRO A 473 -2.89 4.54 17.71
N ALA A 474 -3.63 4.65 16.61
CA ALA A 474 -3.25 5.45 15.47
C ALA A 474 -3.63 6.92 15.73
N ARG A 475 -2.64 7.81 15.78
CA ARG A 475 -2.83 9.20 16.22
C ARG A 475 -3.33 10.14 15.14
N THR A 476 -3.04 9.84 13.87
CA THR A 476 -3.28 10.77 12.75
C THR A 476 -4.68 10.67 12.15
N VAL A 477 -5.49 9.68 12.52
CA VAL A 477 -6.71 9.39 11.76
C VAL A 477 -7.94 10.09 12.30
N LEU A 478 -8.05 10.39 13.57
CA LEU A 478 -9.11 11.25 14.16
C LEU A 478 -8.87 11.42 15.66
N PRO A 479 -9.07 12.60 16.25
CA PRO A 479 -9.21 12.75 17.71
C PRO A 479 -10.58 12.25 18.17
N PRO A 480 -10.67 11.51 19.30
CA PRO A 480 -9.54 10.99 20.06
C PRO A 480 -8.89 9.78 19.39
N ALA A 481 -7.57 9.64 19.53
CA ALA A 481 -6.84 8.50 19.00
C ALA A 481 -7.33 7.20 19.65
N HIS A 482 -7.95 6.32 18.85
CA HIS A 482 -8.42 5.02 19.32
C HIS A 482 -7.39 3.94 19.01
N PRO A 483 -7.24 2.92 19.89
CA PRO A 483 -6.44 1.75 19.56
C PRO A 483 -6.97 1.05 18.32
N THR A 484 -6.05 0.53 17.53
CA THR A 484 -6.36 -0.28 16.35
C THR A 484 -5.72 -1.66 16.49
N VAL A 485 -6.19 -2.60 15.70
CA VAL A 485 -5.70 -3.98 15.74
C VAL A 485 -4.26 -4.04 15.28
N GLU A 486 -3.95 -3.38 14.18
CA GLU A 486 -2.64 -3.40 13.54
C GLU A 486 -1.57 -2.77 14.43
N GLU A 487 -1.78 -1.55 14.93
CA GLU A 487 -0.84 -0.87 15.82
C GLU A 487 -0.63 -1.66 17.11
N THR A 488 -1.70 -2.22 17.66
CA THR A 488 -1.61 -3.05 18.88
C THR A 488 -0.84 -4.34 18.63
N ALA A 489 -1.10 -5.01 17.52
CA ALA A 489 -0.41 -6.25 17.14
C ALA A 489 1.09 -6.00 16.88
N TRP A 490 1.44 -4.94 16.15
CA TRP A 490 2.84 -4.57 15.91
C TRP A 490 3.59 -4.28 17.20
N ALA A 491 2.99 -3.50 18.10
CA ALA A 491 3.62 -3.15 19.37
C ALA A 491 3.81 -4.37 20.27
N VAL A 492 2.77 -5.20 20.44
CA VAL A 492 2.82 -6.43 21.25
C VAL A 492 3.88 -7.38 20.68
N PHE A 493 3.87 -7.64 19.38
CA PHE A 493 4.84 -8.53 18.74
C PHE A 493 6.28 -8.03 18.93
N ALA A 494 6.53 -6.75 18.67
CA ALA A 494 7.88 -6.18 18.78
C ALA A 494 8.42 -6.22 20.22
N LEU A 495 7.58 -5.92 21.21
CA LEU A 495 7.95 -5.99 22.62
C LEU A 495 8.25 -7.43 23.05
N LEU A 496 7.43 -8.40 22.65
CA LEU A 496 7.69 -9.83 22.89
C LEU A 496 8.96 -10.30 22.19
N LYS A 497 9.19 -9.89 20.95
CA LYS A 497 10.41 -10.22 20.19
C LYS A 497 11.66 -9.63 20.81
N TRP A 498 11.57 -8.45 21.40
CA TRP A 498 12.65 -7.81 22.14
C TRP A 498 12.98 -8.55 23.44
N GLY A 499 12.03 -9.25 24.06
CA GLY A 499 12.19 -10.04 25.28
C GLY A 499 11.40 -9.53 26.48
N GLU A 500 10.34 -8.73 26.25
CA GLU A 500 9.41 -8.38 27.36
C GLU A 500 8.76 -9.64 27.94
N ASN A 501 8.54 -9.60 29.25
CA ASN A 501 7.81 -10.66 29.94
C ASN A 501 6.38 -10.76 29.36
N PRO A 502 5.97 -11.92 28.83
CA PRO A 502 4.61 -12.10 28.31
C PRO A 502 3.54 -11.83 29.35
N HIS A 503 3.79 -12.08 30.63
CA HIS A 503 2.88 -11.76 31.72
C HIS A 503 3.09 -10.35 32.33
N GLY A 504 3.91 -9.52 31.72
CA GLY A 504 4.09 -8.11 32.10
C GLY A 504 2.86 -7.28 31.78
N THR A 505 2.57 -6.29 32.64
CA THR A 505 1.30 -5.52 32.59
C THR A 505 0.99 -4.94 31.21
N ALA A 506 1.98 -4.37 30.50
CA ALA A 506 1.74 -3.76 29.20
C ALA A 506 1.36 -4.81 28.14
N ILE A 507 2.05 -5.96 28.15
CA ILE A 507 1.78 -7.05 27.20
C ILE A 507 0.41 -7.66 27.48
N VAL A 508 0.13 -7.99 28.75
CA VAL A 508 -1.18 -8.54 29.15
C VAL A 508 -2.33 -7.65 28.67
N ARG A 509 -2.26 -6.34 28.93
CA ARG A 509 -3.30 -5.40 28.49
C ARG A 509 -3.46 -5.33 26.98
N GLY A 510 -2.35 -5.37 26.23
CA GLY A 510 -2.39 -5.38 24.77
C GLY A 510 -3.01 -6.66 24.20
N VAL A 511 -2.64 -7.80 24.77
CA VAL A 511 -3.18 -9.12 24.38
C VAL A 511 -4.67 -9.24 24.74
N GLU A 512 -5.07 -8.82 25.97
CA GLU A 512 -6.48 -8.79 26.36
C GLU A 512 -7.31 -7.88 25.46
N TRP A 513 -6.74 -6.74 25.05
CA TRP A 513 -7.40 -5.84 24.10
C TRP A 513 -7.58 -6.52 22.74
N LEU A 514 -6.56 -7.19 22.18
CA LEU A 514 -6.68 -7.93 20.91
C LEU A 514 -7.74 -9.02 20.97
N ILE A 515 -7.77 -9.82 22.06
CA ILE A 515 -8.79 -10.86 22.28
C ILE A 515 -10.20 -10.24 22.32
N ALA A 516 -10.37 -9.09 22.98
CA ALA A 516 -11.65 -8.42 23.09
C ALA A 516 -12.16 -7.81 21.78
N GLN A 517 -11.28 -7.61 20.79
CA GLN A 517 -11.64 -7.10 19.46
C GLN A 517 -11.89 -8.22 18.44
N GLN A 518 -11.59 -9.49 18.76
CA GLN A 518 -11.88 -10.61 17.86
C GLN A 518 -13.41 -10.82 17.79
N ASP A 519 -13.93 -10.97 16.59
CA ASP A 519 -15.33 -11.27 16.35
C ASP A 519 -15.66 -12.77 16.50
N ASP A 520 -16.95 -13.12 16.38
CA ASP A 520 -17.43 -14.49 16.56
C ASP A 520 -16.93 -15.48 15.48
N VAL A 521 -16.48 -14.97 14.32
CA VAL A 521 -15.92 -15.81 13.24
C VAL A 521 -14.41 -15.95 13.33
N GLY A 522 -13.78 -15.33 14.32
CA GLY A 522 -12.35 -15.49 14.60
C GLY A 522 -11.44 -14.48 13.91
N THR A 523 -11.98 -13.37 13.40
CA THR A 523 -11.21 -12.31 12.73
C THR A 523 -11.31 -10.96 13.45
N TRP A 524 -10.72 -9.92 12.88
CA TRP A 524 -10.70 -8.56 13.41
C TRP A 524 -11.10 -7.56 12.34
N THR A 525 -11.82 -6.52 12.74
CA THR A 525 -12.11 -5.39 11.86
C THR A 525 -10.82 -4.65 11.53
N PRO A 526 -10.46 -4.52 10.23
CA PRO A 526 -9.26 -3.81 9.81
C PRO A 526 -9.41 -2.31 10.04
N SER A 527 -8.29 -1.64 10.22
CA SER A 527 -8.20 -0.19 10.23
C SER A 527 -7.43 0.31 9.00
N ASN A 528 -7.48 1.61 8.81
CA ASN A 528 -6.76 2.26 7.72
C ASN A 528 -5.25 2.25 7.99
N VAL A 529 -4.49 1.38 7.35
CA VAL A 529 -3.08 1.15 7.67
C VAL A 529 -2.13 1.58 6.57
N GLY A 530 -2.43 1.28 5.31
CA GLY A 530 -1.55 1.56 4.19
C GLY A 530 -1.77 2.96 3.65
N LEU A 531 -0.70 3.61 3.23
CA LEU A 531 -0.71 4.93 2.64
C LEU A 531 -0.08 4.87 1.25
N TYR A 532 -0.90 5.14 0.22
CA TYR A 532 -0.39 5.57 -1.07
C TYR A 532 -0.49 7.09 -1.10
N PHE A 533 0.58 7.81 -1.10
CA PHE A 533 0.51 9.25 -0.94
C PHE A 533 -0.14 9.67 0.40
N ASP A 534 0.03 10.89 0.80
CA ASP A 534 -0.41 11.34 2.13
C ASP A 534 -1.93 11.21 2.36
N ASP A 535 -2.72 11.03 1.30
CA ASP A 535 -4.18 11.03 1.31
C ASP A 535 -4.86 9.82 0.63
N LEU A 536 -4.11 8.86 0.14
CA LEU A 536 -4.64 7.59 -0.36
C LEU A 536 -4.36 6.47 0.63
N CYS A 537 -5.38 6.08 1.37
CA CYS A 537 -5.27 4.99 2.32
C CYS A 537 -6.20 3.84 1.96
N TYR A 538 -5.93 2.67 2.54
CA TYR A 538 -6.73 1.48 2.34
C TYR A 538 -6.78 0.62 3.60
N THR A 539 -7.78 -0.24 3.66
CA THR A 539 -7.86 -1.37 4.59
C THR A 539 -7.77 -2.67 3.80
N ASP A 540 -7.20 -3.70 4.42
CA ASP A 540 -7.24 -5.07 3.91
C ASP A 540 -7.63 -6.01 5.05
N ASP A 541 -8.60 -6.89 4.81
CA ASP A 541 -9.20 -7.71 5.86
C ASP A 541 -8.20 -8.71 6.45
N LEU A 542 -7.23 -9.21 5.67
CA LEU A 542 -6.20 -10.13 6.17
C LEU A 542 -5.00 -9.44 6.80
N ILE A 543 -4.74 -8.17 6.54
CA ILE A 543 -3.60 -7.46 7.17
C ILE A 543 -3.79 -7.38 8.69
N ALA A 544 -4.95 -6.88 9.16
CA ALA A 544 -5.27 -6.84 10.59
C ALA A 544 -5.21 -8.24 11.21
N HIS A 545 -5.82 -9.20 10.53
CA HIS A 545 -5.90 -10.59 10.97
C HIS A 545 -4.53 -11.24 11.14
N THR A 546 -3.66 -11.15 10.12
CA THR A 546 -2.34 -11.78 10.13
C THR A 546 -1.42 -11.21 11.20
N PHE A 547 -1.44 -9.89 11.41
CA PHE A 547 -0.62 -9.28 12.46
C PHE A 547 -1.15 -9.60 13.87
N ALA A 548 -2.47 -9.64 14.08
CA ALA A 548 -3.04 -10.07 15.36
C ALA A 548 -2.67 -11.52 15.67
N LEU A 549 -2.86 -12.44 14.71
CA LEU A 549 -2.47 -13.86 14.86
C LEU A 549 -0.97 -14.00 15.14
N ARG A 550 -0.12 -13.25 14.45
CA ARG A 550 1.33 -13.25 14.66
C ARG A 550 1.71 -12.85 16.09
N ALA A 551 1.06 -11.81 16.63
CA ALA A 551 1.31 -11.36 18.00
C ALA A 551 0.87 -12.39 19.05
N LEU A 552 -0.31 -13.00 18.87
CA LEU A 552 -0.82 -14.05 19.76
C LEU A 552 0.00 -15.32 19.68
N GLY A 553 0.40 -15.73 18.47
CA GLY A 553 1.31 -16.88 18.26
C GLY A 553 2.65 -16.69 18.96
N ARG A 554 3.22 -15.48 18.89
CA ARG A 554 4.46 -15.16 19.62
C ARG A 554 4.29 -15.26 21.13
N TRP A 555 3.17 -14.79 21.66
CA TRP A 555 2.83 -14.97 23.07
C TRP A 555 2.86 -16.46 23.46
N LEU A 556 2.14 -17.31 22.72
CA LEU A 556 2.06 -18.75 23.01
C LEU A 556 3.44 -19.42 22.98
N ARG A 557 4.29 -19.10 22.02
CA ARG A 557 5.67 -19.64 21.97
C ARG A 557 6.49 -19.27 23.19
N MET A 558 6.36 -18.05 23.70
CA MET A 558 7.13 -17.61 24.85
C MET A 558 6.62 -18.20 26.16
N THR A 559 5.31 -18.36 26.30
CA THR A 559 4.70 -18.95 27.52
C THR A 559 4.96 -20.45 27.59
N SER A 560 4.93 -21.16 26.46
CA SER A 560 5.27 -22.60 26.41
C SER A 560 6.72 -22.87 26.80
N GLN A 561 7.68 -22.03 26.37
CA GLN A 561 9.11 -22.15 26.73
C GLN A 561 9.42 -21.86 28.19
N THR A 562 8.56 -21.14 28.89
CA THR A 562 8.73 -20.85 30.33
C THR A 562 8.11 -21.93 31.23
N ALA A 563 7.33 -22.87 30.66
CA ALA A 563 6.70 -23.97 31.38
C ALA A 563 7.55 -25.27 31.37
N GLU A 564 8.57 -25.33 30.51
CA GLU A 564 9.65 -26.34 30.51
C GLU A 564 10.83 -25.86 31.38
#